data_b8a853b789c1df00916ea68912eaa9f1
#
_entry.id   b8a853b789c1df00916ea68912eaa9f1
#
_cell.length_a   1.000
_cell.length_b   1.000
_cell.length_c   1.000
_cell.angle_alpha   90.00
_cell.angle_beta   90.00
_cell.angle_gamma   90.00
#
_symmetry.space_group_name_H-M   'P 1'
#
loop_
_entity.id
_entity.type
_entity.pdbx_description
1 polymer ?
#
loop_
_entity_poly.entity_id
_entity_poly.type
_entity_poly.pdbx_seq_one_letter_code
_entity_poly.pdbx_strand_id
1 'polypeptide(L)'
;MSKAAPALWACATTLGVALILAIFHDQFWWPVDEGVYAYVAQRANAGDILNRDLIDLHAGYGNLINAWAFRLFGEDLLSLRYPLVAMAAVQAALAFALLRGEGNATACLAALIITAFSFVQFPNPSANWHALFWCFALIWLLRRGPDMSTRQLLAIGLIVGLCFFTRQLSGVHLAFGAVCTLLIAAPRMEGANRWPALAAAALPLLILTVYLISKGHLFGGLWAGAAPLSLLAIAAWRARITWGFAARVTGLLVAGFGLAALPVVAYGLWNGSLGFWLRDIFVSAFAINNQAFIADAQFLDQILSSVAIALSGHSLAASASGIAWILLILSVPALGALTTLRLARLQPVPPVATVAVFWAVGALHYQIPIYLLFVLPPVLLALLVLKPRLPMLGLGAALAVWTLVFQVGQPLERGLTGTLAGIRTEPNSPANLPRVSLRIQADDQVMYTELLAAIEGGAAPDEPLMTLPMNPELNFMTG
;
A
#
# COMPACT_ATOMS: atom_id res chain seq x y z
N MET A 1 14.26 -31.92 17.27
CA MET A 1 13.82 -31.53 15.89
C MET A 1 15.06 -31.46 15.01
N SER A 2 15.09 -32.14 13.87
CA SER A 2 16.26 -32.15 13.00
C SER A 2 16.59 -30.77 12.46
N LYS A 3 17.89 -30.44 12.31
CA LYS A 3 18.34 -29.15 11.71
C LYS A 3 17.84 -28.95 10.25
N ALA A 4 17.39 -30.03 9.60
CA ALA A 4 16.85 -29.99 8.24
C ALA A 4 15.46 -29.36 8.12
N ALA A 5 14.62 -29.41 9.15
CA ALA A 5 13.27 -28.93 9.09
C ALA A 5 13.15 -27.38 8.83
N PRO A 6 13.94 -26.50 9.48
CA PRO A 6 13.87 -25.06 9.20
C PRO A 6 14.28 -24.69 7.78
N ALA A 7 15.28 -25.37 7.22
CA ALA A 7 15.75 -25.12 5.85
C ALA A 7 14.69 -25.55 4.81
N LEU A 8 14.02 -26.67 5.04
CA LEU A 8 12.93 -27.14 4.18
C LEU A 8 11.78 -26.11 4.11
N TRP A 9 11.35 -25.57 5.26
CA TRP A 9 10.30 -24.57 5.31
C TRP A 9 10.71 -23.25 4.65
N ALA A 10 11.95 -22.82 4.83
CA ALA A 10 12.46 -21.62 4.15
C ALA A 10 12.47 -21.84 2.62
N CYS A 11 12.91 -23.00 2.15
CA CYS A 11 12.89 -23.37 0.74
C CYS A 11 11.45 -23.41 0.19
N ALA A 12 10.53 -24.08 0.88
CA ALA A 12 9.12 -24.14 0.48
C ALA A 12 8.48 -22.74 0.40
N THR A 13 8.80 -21.86 1.37
CA THR A 13 8.34 -20.46 1.36
C THR A 13 8.88 -19.73 0.15
N THR A 14 10.19 -19.81 -0.10
CA THR A 14 10.83 -19.13 -1.25
C THR A 14 10.24 -19.61 -2.56
N LEU A 15 10.07 -20.92 -2.73
CA LEU A 15 9.48 -21.50 -3.95
C LEU A 15 8.01 -21.08 -4.12
N GLY A 16 7.20 -21.11 -3.06
CA GLY A 16 5.80 -20.69 -3.13
C GLY A 16 5.64 -19.20 -3.46
N VAL A 17 6.44 -18.35 -2.82
CA VAL A 17 6.48 -16.90 -3.12
C VAL A 17 6.92 -16.65 -4.56
N ALA A 18 8.01 -17.27 -5.00
CA ALA A 18 8.52 -17.13 -6.36
C ALA A 18 7.49 -17.61 -7.40
N LEU A 19 6.78 -18.70 -7.12
CA LEU A 19 5.74 -19.22 -8.02
C LEU A 19 4.58 -18.23 -8.16
N ILE A 20 4.06 -17.69 -7.05
CA ILE A 20 2.98 -16.70 -7.09
C ILE A 20 3.44 -15.48 -7.88
N LEU A 21 4.61 -14.93 -7.59
CA LEU A 21 5.12 -13.74 -8.28
C LEU A 21 5.36 -14.02 -9.76
N ALA A 22 5.92 -15.18 -10.12
CA ALA A 22 6.18 -15.56 -11.52
C ALA A 22 4.89 -15.72 -12.35
N ILE A 23 3.81 -16.24 -11.73
CA ILE A 23 2.53 -16.42 -12.45
C ILE A 23 1.86 -15.08 -12.76
N PHE A 24 1.95 -14.10 -11.85
CA PHE A 24 1.09 -12.92 -11.91
C PHE A 24 1.82 -11.64 -12.34
N HIS A 25 3.16 -11.56 -12.31
CA HIS A 25 3.89 -10.30 -12.50
C HIS A 25 3.71 -9.69 -13.90
N ASP A 26 3.50 -10.50 -14.92
CA ASP A 26 3.35 -10.08 -16.32
C ASP A 26 1.90 -10.11 -16.82
N GLN A 27 0.95 -10.52 -15.96
CA GLN A 27 -0.44 -10.66 -16.33
C GLN A 27 -1.19 -9.33 -16.22
N PHE A 28 -2.12 -9.10 -17.15
CA PHE A 28 -2.99 -7.94 -17.19
C PHE A 28 -2.27 -6.58 -17.20
N TRP A 29 -2.97 -5.56 -17.60
CA TRP A 29 -2.51 -4.19 -17.50
C TRP A 29 -3.66 -3.23 -17.16
N TRP A 30 -3.28 -2.07 -16.66
CA TRP A 30 -4.16 -0.94 -16.45
C TRP A 30 -3.62 0.22 -17.27
N PRO A 31 -4.02 0.33 -18.56
CA PRO A 31 -3.35 1.17 -19.54
C PRO A 31 -3.13 2.60 -19.04
N VAL A 32 -4.22 3.25 -18.58
CA VAL A 32 -4.16 4.64 -18.12
C VAL A 32 -3.21 4.80 -16.93
N ASP A 33 -3.34 3.98 -15.87
CA ASP A 33 -2.52 4.09 -14.68
C ASP A 33 -1.05 3.79 -14.96
N GLU A 34 -0.77 2.66 -15.64
CA GLU A 34 0.60 2.26 -15.99
C GLU A 34 1.23 3.21 -16.99
N GLY A 35 0.42 3.73 -17.93
CA GLY A 35 0.83 4.74 -18.90
C GLY A 35 1.29 6.03 -18.23
N VAL A 36 0.59 6.53 -17.21
CA VAL A 36 1.03 7.71 -16.45
C VAL A 36 2.40 7.48 -15.82
N TYR A 37 2.58 6.36 -15.12
CA TYR A 37 3.87 6.06 -14.46
C TYR A 37 4.99 5.86 -15.48
N ALA A 38 4.70 5.17 -16.60
CA ALA A 38 5.67 4.94 -17.67
C ALA A 38 6.08 6.23 -18.37
N TYR A 39 5.10 7.04 -18.77
CA TYR A 39 5.34 8.31 -19.44
C TYR A 39 6.17 9.28 -18.59
N VAL A 40 5.79 9.44 -17.29
CA VAL A 40 6.58 10.28 -16.38
C VAL A 40 7.99 9.75 -16.18
N ALA A 41 8.18 8.43 -16.05
CA ALA A 41 9.51 7.84 -15.92
C ALA A 41 10.38 8.02 -17.17
N GLN A 42 9.79 7.84 -18.37
CA GLN A 42 10.45 8.05 -19.66
C GLN A 42 10.88 9.51 -19.81
N ARG A 43 9.98 10.47 -19.59
CA ARG A 43 10.27 11.90 -19.70
C ARG A 43 11.32 12.36 -18.70
N ALA A 44 11.26 11.86 -17.45
CA ALA A 44 12.31 12.12 -16.46
C ALA A 44 13.68 11.58 -16.89
N ASN A 45 13.74 10.43 -17.56
CA ASN A 45 14.98 9.88 -18.12
C ASN A 45 15.46 10.64 -19.35
N ALA A 46 14.56 11.25 -20.11
CA ALA A 46 14.89 12.14 -21.23
C ALA A 46 15.41 13.52 -20.79
N GLY A 47 15.30 13.85 -19.50
CA GLY A 47 15.86 15.08 -18.92
C GLY A 47 14.80 16.10 -18.48
N ASP A 48 13.53 15.79 -18.59
CA ASP A 48 12.47 16.66 -18.07
C ASP A 48 12.50 16.71 -16.55
N ILE A 49 12.22 17.88 -16.02
CA ILE A 49 12.26 18.14 -14.58
C ILE A 49 10.88 17.93 -13.99
N LEU A 50 10.81 16.97 -13.06
CA LEU A 50 9.56 16.68 -12.33
C LEU A 50 8.98 17.94 -11.69
N ASN A 51 7.67 18.07 -11.76
CA ASN A 51 6.85 19.19 -11.30
C ASN A 51 7.02 20.50 -12.06
N ARG A 52 8.12 20.73 -12.78
CA ARG A 52 8.31 21.92 -13.62
C ARG A 52 7.83 21.68 -15.06
N ASP A 53 8.30 20.62 -15.69
CA ASP A 53 8.02 20.26 -17.09
C ASP A 53 6.92 19.21 -17.20
N LEU A 54 6.70 18.44 -16.12
CA LEU A 54 5.69 17.39 -15.97
C LEU A 54 4.91 17.60 -14.68
N ILE A 55 3.58 17.53 -14.74
CA ILE A 55 2.75 17.53 -13.53
C ILE A 55 2.92 16.19 -12.81
N ASP A 56 3.26 16.23 -11.54
CA ASP A 56 3.35 15.05 -10.68
C ASP A 56 2.71 15.32 -9.32
N LEU A 57 1.68 14.56 -9.00
CA LEU A 57 0.96 14.64 -7.73
C LEU A 57 1.63 13.85 -6.60
N HIS A 58 2.66 13.07 -6.94
CA HIS A 58 3.41 12.27 -5.98
C HIS A 58 4.62 13.06 -5.47
N ALA A 59 5.10 12.68 -4.30
CA ALA A 59 6.17 13.43 -3.66
C ALA A 59 7.59 13.14 -4.22
N GLY A 60 7.71 12.31 -5.26
CA GLY A 60 8.93 12.15 -6.07
C GLY A 60 9.56 10.77 -6.05
N TYR A 61 9.68 10.08 -4.92
CA TYR A 61 10.41 8.79 -4.87
C TYR A 61 9.77 7.67 -5.68
N GLY A 62 8.43 7.62 -5.83
CA GLY A 62 7.77 6.65 -6.68
C GLY A 62 8.24 6.74 -8.14
N ASN A 63 8.27 7.96 -8.68
CA ASN A 63 8.73 8.21 -10.05
C ASN A 63 10.22 7.97 -10.23
N LEU A 64 11.04 8.26 -9.21
CA LEU A 64 12.47 7.91 -9.25
C LEU A 64 12.68 6.39 -9.32
N ILE A 65 11.92 5.60 -8.56
CA ILE A 65 11.97 4.13 -8.63
C ILE A 65 11.62 3.67 -10.04
N ASN A 66 10.56 4.23 -10.64
CA ASN A 66 10.14 3.90 -12.00
C ASN A 66 11.19 4.30 -13.05
N ALA A 67 11.75 5.51 -12.95
CA ALA A 67 12.82 5.96 -13.84
C ALA A 67 14.08 5.08 -13.72
N TRP A 68 14.47 4.67 -12.52
CA TRP A 68 15.55 3.72 -12.30
C TRP A 68 15.25 2.33 -12.86
N ALA A 69 13.98 1.86 -12.74
CA ALA A 69 13.57 0.59 -13.33
C ALA A 69 13.79 0.60 -14.85
N PHE A 70 13.43 1.67 -15.55
CA PHE A 70 13.71 1.81 -16.99
C PHE A 70 15.20 1.83 -17.32
N ARG A 71 16.03 2.51 -16.53
CA ARG A 71 17.48 2.51 -16.73
C ARG A 71 18.12 1.13 -16.55
N LEU A 72 17.60 0.31 -15.65
CA LEU A 72 18.14 -1.00 -15.32
C LEU A 72 17.63 -2.11 -16.24
N PHE A 73 16.36 -2.04 -16.63
CA PHE A 73 15.66 -3.14 -17.31
C PHE A 73 15.15 -2.78 -18.70
N GLY A 74 15.33 -1.52 -19.15
CA GLY A 74 14.80 -1.02 -20.41
C GLY A 74 13.45 -0.32 -20.29
N GLU A 75 13.11 0.49 -21.29
CA GLU A 75 11.84 1.24 -21.36
C GLU A 75 10.69 0.32 -21.80
N ASP A 76 10.14 -0.42 -20.85
CA ASP A 76 9.04 -1.34 -21.05
C ASP A 76 8.14 -1.36 -19.81
N LEU A 77 6.82 -1.52 -19.98
CA LEU A 77 5.88 -1.53 -18.86
C LEU A 77 6.19 -2.62 -17.82
N LEU A 78 6.66 -3.80 -18.27
CA LEU A 78 7.05 -4.88 -17.37
C LEU A 78 8.21 -4.47 -16.47
N SER A 79 9.12 -3.62 -16.95
CA SER A 79 10.26 -3.12 -16.18
C SER A 79 9.84 -2.40 -14.90
N LEU A 80 8.70 -1.70 -14.92
CA LEU A 80 8.15 -1.02 -13.76
C LEU A 80 7.64 -1.98 -12.67
N ARG A 81 7.35 -3.22 -13.01
CA ARG A 81 6.88 -4.24 -12.07
C ARG A 81 8.00 -4.98 -11.34
N TYR A 82 9.24 -4.99 -11.86
CA TYR A 82 10.36 -5.66 -11.20
C TYR A 82 10.69 -5.12 -9.80
N PRO A 83 10.68 -3.80 -9.54
CA PRO A 83 10.78 -3.30 -8.16
C PRO A 83 9.68 -3.83 -7.24
N LEU A 84 8.44 -3.96 -7.73
CA LEU A 84 7.32 -4.48 -6.95
C LEU A 84 7.49 -5.97 -6.62
N VAL A 85 7.99 -6.77 -7.57
CA VAL A 85 8.35 -8.19 -7.34
C VAL A 85 9.37 -8.30 -6.23
N ALA A 86 10.45 -7.50 -6.27
CA ALA A 86 11.47 -7.49 -5.23
C ALA A 86 10.90 -7.06 -3.87
N MET A 87 10.09 -6.00 -3.84
CA MET A 87 9.44 -5.51 -2.61
C MET A 87 8.50 -6.55 -2.01
N ALA A 88 7.68 -7.22 -2.83
CA ALA A 88 6.77 -8.28 -2.37
C ALA A 88 7.53 -9.49 -1.80
N ALA A 89 8.63 -9.89 -2.43
CA ALA A 89 9.48 -10.96 -1.92
C ALA A 89 10.09 -10.59 -0.54
N VAL A 90 10.55 -9.34 -0.37
CA VAL A 90 11.04 -8.85 0.93
C VAL A 90 9.91 -8.81 1.96
N GLN A 91 8.72 -8.34 1.61
CA GLN A 91 7.55 -8.32 2.51
C GLN A 91 7.19 -9.73 2.98
N ALA A 92 7.21 -10.73 2.08
CA ALA A 92 7.00 -12.13 2.42
C ALA A 92 8.09 -12.66 3.38
N ALA A 93 9.36 -12.34 3.14
CA ALA A 93 10.45 -12.71 4.03
C ALA A 93 10.32 -12.06 5.42
N LEU A 94 9.87 -10.81 5.50
CA LEU A 94 9.60 -10.12 6.75
C LEU A 94 8.43 -10.77 7.51
N ALA A 95 7.35 -11.14 6.82
CA ALA A 95 6.22 -11.86 7.41
C ALA A 95 6.64 -13.22 7.96
N PHE A 96 7.44 -14.00 7.20
CA PHE A 96 8.04 -15.24 7.67
C PHE A 96 8.88 -15.03 8.94
N ALA A 97 9.76 -14.05 8.94
CA ALA A 97 10.65 -13.78 10.06
C ALA A 97 9.91 -13.32 11.32
N LEU A 98 8.81 -12.55 11.17
CA LEU A 98 7.97 -12.10 12.29
C LEU A 98 7.24 -13.26 12.98
N LEU A 99 6.77 -14.24 12.21
CA LEU A 99 5.98 -15.37 12.74
C LEU A 99 6.77 -16.65 12.96
N ARG A 100 8.10 -16.63 12.71
CA ARG A 100 8.95 -17.80 12.89
C ARG A 100 8.94 -18.35 14.33
N GLY A 101 8.75 -17.50 15.31
CA GLY A 101 8.62 -17.88 16.72
C GLY A 101 7.38 -18.74 17.02
N GLU A 102 6.33 -18.61 16.20
CA GLU A 102 5.08 -19.37 16.32
C GLU A 102 5.11 -20.71 15.56
N GLY A 103 6.24 -21.01 14.93
CA GLY A 103 6.48 -22.23 14.16
C GLY A 103 6.68 -21.98 12.67
N ASN A 104 7.52 -22.82 12.04
CA ASN A 104 7.91 -22.62 10.64
C ASN A 104 6.74 -22.75 9.65
N ALA A 105 5.78 -23.66 9.89
CA ALA A 105 4.58 -23.78 9.06
C ALA A 105 3.70 -22.52 9.12
N THR A 106 3.52 -21.97 10.32
CA THR A 106 2.81 -20.69 10.53
C THR A 106 3.47 -19.55 9.78
N ALA A 107 4.80 -19.47 9.87
CA ALA A 107 5.59 -18.45 9.18
C ALA A 107 5.51 -18.59 7.66
N CYS A 108 5.57 -19.82 7.14
CA CYS A 108 5.42 -20.11 5.72
C CYS A 108 4.03 -19.68 5.21
N LEU A 109 2.96 -20.10 5.88
CA LEU A 109 1.59 -19.73 5.52
C LEU A 109 1.39 -18.20 5.56
N ALA A 110 1.93 -17.53 6.57
CA ALA A 110 1.85 -16.08 6.66
C ALA A 110 2.55 -15.40 5.48
N ALA A 111 3.74 -15.84 5.09
CA ALA A 111 4.45 -15.30 3.94
C ALA A 111 3.66 -15.50 2.65
N LEU A 112 3.07 -16.67 2.43
CA LEU A 112 2.24 -16.96 1.25
C LEU A 112 0.95 -16.12 1.24
N ILE A 113 0.28 -15.97 2.40
CA ILE A 113 -0.90 -15.12 2.54
C ILE A 113 -0.55 -13.66 2.18
N ILE A 114 0.55 -13.13 2.72
CA ILE A 114 0.97 -11.75 2.43
C ILE A 114 1.31 -11.58 0.96
N THR A 115 1.96 -12.57 0.33
CA THR A 115 2.25 -12.54 -1.10
C THR A 115 0.98 -12.56 -1.94
N ALA A 116 0.00 -13.38 -1.58
CA ALA A 116 -1.29 -13.47 -2.27
C ALA A 116 -2.08 -12.15 -2.26
N PHE A 117 -1.93 -11.35 -1.19
CA PHE A 117 -2.57 -10.03 -1.06
C PHE A 117 -1.63 -8.87 -1.39
N SER A 118 -0.46 -9.11 -2.00
CA SER A 118 0.46 -8.07 -2.49
C SER A 118 0.00 -7.47 -3.84
N PHE A 119 0.91 -6.81 -4.53
CA PHE A 119 0.67 -6.18 -5.83
C PHE A 119 0.08 -7.13 -6.90
N VAL A 120 0.20 -8.45 -6.73
CA VAL A 120 -0.36 -9.46 -7.67
C VAL A 120 -1.88 -9.35 -7.80
N GLN A 121 -2.56 -8.71 -6.85
CA GLN A 121 -4.01 -8.48 -6.92
C GLN A 121 -4.39 -7.28 -7.82
N PHE A 122 -3.46 -6.36 -7.99
CA PHE A 122 -3.59 -5.20 -8.86
C PHE A 122 -2.18 -4.83 -9.37
N PRO A 123 -1.69 -5.53 -10.40
CA PRO A 123 -0.30 -5.45 -10.82
C PRO A 123 -0.02 -4.17 -11.63
N ASN A 124 0.03 -3.03 -10.96
CA ASN A 124 0.46 -1.77 -11.51
C ASN A 124 1.55 -1.13 -10.63
N PRO A 125 2.41 -0.25 -11.17
CA PRO A 125 3.49 0.40 -10.43
C PRO A 125 3.01 1.56 -9.54
N SER A 126 1.87 1.37 -8.87
CA SER A 126 1.26 2.37 -8.01
C SER A 126 2.15 2.77 -6.83
N ALA A 127 2.18 4.06 -6.52
CA ALA A 127 2.82 4.59 -5.33
C ALA A 127 2.30 3.94 -4.02
N ASN A 128 1.09 3.35 -4.04
CA ASN A 128 0.54 2.60 -2.91
C ASN A 128 1.36 1.35 -2.59
N TRP A 129 1.75 0.58 -3.62
CA TRP A 129 2.57 -0.62 -3.42
C TRP A 129 3.99 -0.29 -2.97
N HIS A 130 4.59 0.77 -3.52
CA HIS A 130 5.88 1.25 -3.05
C HIS A 130 5.80 1.73 -1.59
N ALA A 131 4.76 2.47 -1.21
CA ALA A 131 4.56 2.91 0.16
C ALA A 131 4.35 1.74 1.13
N LEU A 132 3.68 0.66 0.71
CA LEU A 132 3.50 -0.55 1.50
C LEU A 132 4.83 -1.18 1.93
N PHE A 133 5.86 -1.10 1.10
CA PHE A 133 7.20 -1.57 1.45
C PHE A 133 7.75 -0.82 2.68
N TRP A 134 7.58 0.49 2.76
CA TRP A 134 8.00 1.28 3.91
C TRP A 134 7.20 0.97 5.17
N CYS A 135 5.92 0.64 5.03
CA CYS A 135 5.11 0.14 6.14
C CYS A 135 5.72 -1.14 6.73
N PHE A 136 6.08 -2.12 5.89
CA PHE A 136 6.75 -3.34 6.34
C PHE A 136 8.13 -3.07 6.93
N ALA A 137 8.90 -2.15 6.36
CA ALA A 137 10.19 -1.73 6.91
C ALA A 137 10.05 -1.15 8.34
N LEU A 138 9.02 -0.31 8.58
CA LEU A 138 8.71 0.20 9.92
C LEU A 138 8.29 -0.93 10.88
N ILE A 139 7.40 -1.82 10.45
CA ILE A 139 6.98 -2.99 11.23
C ILE A 139 8.20 -3.83 11.64
N TRP A 140 9.11 -4.06 10.71
CA TRP A 140 10.34 -4.80 10.97
C TRP A 140 11.25 -4.09 11.97
N LEU A 141 11.44 -2.79 11.82
CA LEU A 141 12.24 -1.99 12.75
C LEU A 141 11.67 -2.04 14.17
N LEU A 142 10.36 -2.04 14.30
CA LEU A 142 9.65 -2.03 15.58
C LEU A 142 9.33 -3.43 16.14
N ARG A 143 9.69 -4.51 15.45
CA ARG A 143 9.27 -5.90 15.79
C ARG A 143 9.56 -6.35 17.22
N ARG A 144 10.61 -5.81 17.81
CA ARG A 144 11.03 -6.10 19.22
C ARG A 144 10.54 -5.04 20.21
N GLY A 145 9.69 -4.13 19.74
CA GLY A 145 9.36 -2.90 20.44
C GLY A 145 10.39 -1.79 20.18
N PRO A 146 10.02 -0.54 20.43
CA PRO A 146 10.95 0.56 20.34
C PRO A 146 11.89 0.54 21.56
N ASP A 147 13.21 0.61 21.30
CA ASP A 147 14.27 0.74 22.31
C ASP A 147 14.57 2.19 22.68
N MET A 148 13.93 3.14 21.99
CA MET A 148 14.08 4.59 22.15
C MET A 148 15.52 5.08 21.98
N SER A 149 16.40 4.29 21.36
CA SER A 149 17.76 4.73 21.02
C SER A 149 17.73 5.81 19.94
N THR A 150 18.76 6.66 19.94
CA THR A 150 18.90 7.71 18.91
C THR A 150 18.87 7.14 17.50
N ARG A 151 19.56 5.99 17.27
CA ARG A 151 19.60 5.34 15.96
C ARG A 151 18.23 4.84 15.51
N GLN A 152 17.47 4.22 16.43
CA GLN A 152 16.15 3.72 16.11
C GLN A 152 15.16 4.85 15.83
N LEU A 153 15.17 5.92 16.63
CA LEU A 153 14.30 7.08 16.42
C LEU A 153 14.59 7.79 15.09
N LEU A 154 15.87 7.99 14.76
CA LEU A 154 16.27 8.51 13.45
C LEU A 154 15.81 7.61 12.31
N ALA A 155 15.96 6.28 12.45
CA ALA A 155 15.52 5.31 11.44
C ALA A 155 13.99 5.30 11.27
N ILE A 156 13.21 5.43 12.35
CA ILE A 156 11.75 5.59 12.29
C ILE A 156 11.39 6.84 11.48
N GLY A 157 11.99 7.99 11.81
CA GLY A 157 11.77 9.24 11.10
C GLY A 157 12.15 9.14 9.62
N LEU A 158 13.27 8.50 9.30
CA LEU A 158 13.73 8.27 7.93
C LEU A 158 12.72 7.41 7.15
N ILE A 159 12.27 6.27 7.70
CA ILE A 159 11.29 5.37 7.03
C ILE A 159 9.96 6.09 6.81
N VAL A 160 9.48 6.85 7.79
CA VAL A 160 8.27 7.67 7.67
C VAL A 160 8.44 8.71 6.58
N GLY A 161 9.59 9.38 6.51
CA GLY A 161 9.90 10.34 5.45
C GLY A 161 9.97 9.67 4.07
N LEU A 162 10.66 8.55 3.93
CA LEU A 162 10.71 7.78 2.67
C LEU A 162 9.31 7.37 2.22
N CYS A 163 8.45 6.93 3.14
CA CYS A 163 7.05 6.65 2.84
C CYS A 163 6.29 7.90 2.38
N PHE A 164 6.46 9.03 3.06
CA PHE A 164 5.81 10.31 2.71
C PHE A 164 6.23 10.79 1.32
N PHE A 165 7.51 10.76 1.02
CA PHE A 165 8.04 11.16 -0.29
C PHE A 165 7.79 10.12 -1.41
N THR A 166 7.31 8.93 -1.05
CA THR A 166 6.74 7.96 -2.00
C THR A 166 5.24 8.24 -2.22
N ARG A 167 4.47 8.40 -1.11
CA ARG A 167 3.04 8.70 -1.11
C ARG A 167 2.68 9.45 0.17
N GLN A 168 2.31 10.72 0.05
CA GLN A 168 2.12 11.66 1.16
C GLN A 168 1.16 11.12 2.24
N LEU A 169 -0.06 10.74 1.83
CA LEU A 169 -1.09 10.27 2.74
C LEU A 169 -0.68 9.02 3.52
N SER A 170 -0.01 8.08 2.84
CA SER A 170 0.52 6.86 3.47
C SER A 170 1.59 7.19 4.51
N GLY A 171 2.49 8.13 4.21
CA GLY A 171 3.50 8.61 5.14
C GLY A 171 2.91 9.26 6.40
N VAL A 172 1.83 10.05 6.24
CA VAL A 172 1.10 10.65 7.37
C VAL A 172 0.49 9.59 8.27
N HIS A 173 -0.20 8.61 7.70
CA HIS A 173 -0.78 7.51 8.49
C HIS A 173 0.30 6.68 9.18
N LEU A 174 1.41 6.42 8.50
CA LEU A 174 2.55 5.70 9.05
C LEU A 174 3.20 6.47 10.22
N ALA A 175 3.32 7.81 10.10
CA ALA A 175 3.80 8.67 11.18
C ALA A 175 2.92 8.56 12.44
N PHE A 176 1.60 8.59 12.26
CA PHE A 176 0.66 8.47 13.38
C PHE A 176 0.75 7.09 14.04
N GLY A 177 0.89 6.02 13.26
CA GLY A 177 1.15 4.67 13.75
C GLY A 177 2.45 4.57 14.55
N ALA A 178 3.52 5.21 14.07
CA ALA A 178 4.79 5.30 14.76
C ALA A 178 4.67 6.05 16.10
N VAL A 179 4.07 7.26 16.10
CA VAL A 179 3.85 8.06 17.31
C VAL A 179 3.02 7.27 18.34
N CYS A 180 1.92 6.65 17.92
CA CYS A 180 1.10 5.82 18.81
C CYS A 180 1.90 4.66 19.41
N THR A 181 2.68 3.96 18.60
CA THR A 181 3.55 2.85 19.07
C THR A 181 4.58 3.33 20.08
N LEU A 182 5.21 4.49 19.85
CA LEU A 182 6.18 5.09 20.75
C LEU A 182 5.52 5.52 22.08
N LEU A 183 4.32 6.07 22.05
CA LEU A 183 3.56 6.43 23.26
C LEU A 183 3.16 5.19 24.08
N ILE A 184 2.73 4.10 23.41
CA ILE A 184 2.39 2.83 24.08
C ILE A 184 3.60 2.24 24.81
N ALA A 185 4.77 2.32 24.19
CA ALA A 185 6.02 1.75 24.71
C ALA A 185 6.84 2.73 25.56
N ALA A 186 6.36 3.95 25.75
CA ALA A 186 7.10 4.97 26.50
C ALA A 186 7.44 4.49 27.92
N PRO A 187 8.71 4.61 28.35
CA PRO A 187 9.11 4.21 29.70
C PRO A 187 8.48 5.14 30.73
N ARG A 188 8.19 4.59 31.92
CA ARG A 188 7.81 5.43 33.06
C ARG A 188 9.05 6.14 33.57
N MET A 189 8.98 7.45 33.70
CA MET A 189 10.10 8.31 34.08
C MET A 189 9.75 9.06 35.38
N GLU A 190 10.73 9.35 36.19
CA GLU A 190 10.58 10.21 37.37
C GLU A 190 10.19 11.64 36.92
N GLY A 191 9.29 12.29 37.67
CA GLY A 191 8.73 13.60 37.31
C GLY A 191 7.87 13.63 36.04
N ALA A 192 7.55 12.46 35.45
CA ALA A 192 6.76 12.38 34.24
C ALA A 192 5.26 12.65 34.51
N ASN A 193 4.62 13.27 33.53
CA ASN A 193 3.20 13.52 33.52
C ASN A 193 2.59 13.25 32.13
N ARG A 194 1.28 13.41 31.98
CA ARG A 194 0.60 13.10 30.70
C ARG A 194 0.64 14.23 29.67
N TRP A 195 0.91 15.46 30.08
CA TRP A 195 0.77 16.62 29.20
C TRP A 195 1.69 16.60 27.97
N PRO A 196 2.98 16.21 28.09
CA PRO A 196 3.82 16.09 26.91
C PRO A 196 3.33 15.02 25.91
N ALA A 197 2.76 13.92 26.41
CA ALA A 197 2.20 12.88 25.56
C ALA A 197 0.90 13.35 24.86
N LEU A 198 0.05 14.06 25.58
CA LEU A 198 -1.17 14.68 25.01
C LEU A 198 -0.79 15.73 23.95
N ALA A 199 0.21 16.56 24.22
CA ALA A 199 0.73 17.53 23.24
C ALA A 199 1.28 16.84 21.98
N ALA A 200 2.04 15.76 22.13
CA ALA A 200 2.57 14.98 21.00
C ALA A 200 1.46 14.31 20.16
N ALA A 201 0.34 13.94 20.79
CA ALA A 201 -0.80 13.33 20.10
C ALA A 201 -1.79 14.35 19.51
N ALA A 202 -1.77 15.61 19.96
CA ALA A 202 -2.78 16.61 19.61
C ALA A 202 -2.86 16.87 18.11
N LEU A 203 -1.72 17.12 17.46
CA LEU A 203 -1.68 17.36 16.01
C LEU A 203 -2.07 16.13 15.19
N PRO A 204 -1.57 14.91 15.46
CA PRO A 204 -2.06 13.69 14.82
C PRO A 204 -3.57 13.46 15.00
N LEU A 205 -4.12 13.67 16.20
CA LEU A 205 -5.56 13.56 16.45
C LEU A 205 -6.35 14.58 15.65
N LEU A 206 -5.89 15.83 15.61
CA LEU A 206 -6.55 16.90 14.84
C LEU A 206 -6.55 16.56 13.34
N ILE A 207 -5.39 16.23 12.77
CA ILE A 207 -5.28 15.92 11.33
C ILE A 207 -6.15 14.72 10.98
N LEU A 208 -6.11 13.64 11.78
CA LEU A 208 -6.92 12.45 11.55
C LEU A 208 -8.42 12.77 11.63
N THR A 209 -8.84 13.56 12.63
CA THR A 209 -10.24 13.98 12.78
C THR A 209 -10.71 14.81 11.59
N VAL A 210 -9.93 15.82 11.17
CA VAL A 210 -10.25 16.66 9.99
C VAL A 210 -10.32 15.80 8.73
N TYR A 211 -9.38 14.88 8.53
CA TYR A 211 -9.40 13.95 7.40
C TYR A 211 -10.67 13.08 7.39
N LEU A 212 -11.06 12.51 8.53
CA LEU A 212 -12.27 11.68 8.62
C LEU A 212 -13.55 12.50 8.36
N ILE A 213 -13.63 13.72 8.88
CA ILE A 213 -14.75 14.63 8.62
C ILE A 213 -14.80 15.00 7.13
N SER A 214 -13.65 15.28 6.50
CA SER A 214 -13.59 15.64 5.08
C SER A 214 -14.07 14.53 4.15
N LYS A 215 -14.01 13.26 4.59
CA LYS A 215 -14.55 12.13 3.81
C LYS A 215 -16.07 12.00 3.90
N GLY A 216 -16.74 12.67 4.83
CA GLY A 216 -18.21 12.80 4.89
C GLY A 216 -19.00 11.53 5.18
N HIS A 217 -18.37 10.38 5.35
CA HIS A 217 -19.00 9.08 5.46
C HIS A 217 -18.90 8.51 6.88
N LEU A 218 -20.02 8.50 7.61
CA LEU A 218 -20.07 7.97 8.98
C LEU A 218 -19.59 6.51 9.05
N PHE A 219 -20.03 5.66 8.11
CA PHE A 219 -19.62 4.26 8.09
C PHE A 219 -18.10 4.12 7.92
N GLY A 220 -17.48 4.82 6.97
CA GLY A 220 -16.03 4.80 6.77
C GLY A 220 -15.27 5.28 8.01
N GLY A 221 -15.75 6.35 8.64
CA GLY A 221 -15.20 6.87 9.90
C GLY A 221 -15.24 5.84 11.03
N LEU A 222 -16.33 5.10 11.18
CA LEU A 222 -16.44 4.02 12.17
C LEU A 222 -15.60 2.81 11.78
N TRP A 223 -15.59 2.46 10.50
CA TRP A 223 -14.92 1.27 9.96
C TRP A 223 -13.41 1.30 10.12
N ALA A 224 -12.73 2.41 9.80
CA ALA A 224 -11.28 2.52 9.90
C ALA A 224 -10.77 3.71 10.73
N GLY A 225 -11.62 4.67 11.10
CA GLY A 225 -11.22 5.89 11.80
C GLY A 225 -11.36 5.80 13.33
N ALA A 226 -12.39 5.14 13.83
CA ALA A 226 -12.66 5.08 15.29
C ALA A 226 -11.52 4.41 16.07
N ALA A 227 -10.95 3.33 15.54
CA ALA A 227 -9.88 2.60 16.21
C ALA A 227 -8.58 3.41 16.35
N PRO A 228 -8.00 4.01 15.29
CA PRO A 228 -6.77 4.80 15.42
C PRO A 228 -6.97 6.04 16.31
N LEU A 229 -8.12 6.73 16.25
CA LEU A 229 -8.44 7.81 17.18
C LEU A 229 -8.43 7.33 18.63
N SER A 230 -9.13 6.23 18.93
CA SER A 230 -9.21 5.65 20.26
C SER A 230 -7.84 5.17 20.75
N LEU A 231 -7.07 4.48 19.91
CA LEU A 231 -5.72 4.00 20.25
C LEU A 231 -4.80 5.16 20.64
N LEU A 232 -4.75 6.20 19.80
CA LEU A 232 -3.89 7.36 20.05
C LEU A 232 -4.32 8.12 21.30
N ALA A 233 -5.63 8.32 21.50
CA ALA A 233 -6.15 8.97 22.69
C ALA A 233 -5.83 8.19 23.98
N ILE A 234 -6.03 6.87 23.97
CA ILE A 234 -5.72 6.00 25.12
C ILE A 234 -4.21 5.96 25.36
N ALA A 235 -3.38 5.84 24.32
CA ALA A 235 -1.94 5.83 24.44
C ALA A 235 -1.41 7.15 25.04
N ALA A 236 -1.86 8.29 24.51
CA ALA A 236 -1.48 9.61 25.02
C ALA A 236 -1.94 9.85 26.46
N TRP A 237 -3.18 9.43 26.79
CA TRP A 237 -3.70 9.56 28.16
C TRP A 237 -2.95 8.74 29.19
N ARG A 238 -2.43 7.58 28.78
CA ARG A 238 -1.72 6.64 29.67
C ARG A 238 -0.23 6.88 29.76
N ALA A 239 0.38 7.39 28.70
CA ALA A 239 1.81 7.68 28.69
C ALA A 239 2.16 8.72 29.75
N ARG A 240 3.26 8.48 30.45
CA ARG A 240 3.84 9.39 31.44
C ARG A 240 5.28 9.66 31.03
N ILE A 241 5.51 10.80 30.40
CA ILE A 241 6.79 11.21 29.87
C ILE A 241 7.13 12.64 30.32
N THR A 242 8.38 13.01 30.24
CA THR A 242 8.83 14.40 30.48
C THR A 242 8.84 15.20 29.18
N TRP A 243 8.80 16.52 29.27
CA TRP A 243 8.94 17.42 28.12
C TRP A 243 10.27 17.22 27.38
N GLY A 244 11.36 17.01 28.13
CA GLY A 244 12.67 16.74 27.54
C GLY A 244 12.71 15.45 26.73
N PHE A 245 12.06 14.40 27.21
CA PHE A 245 11.91 13.15 26.45
C PHE A 245 11.06 13.36 25.19
N ALA A 246 9.91 14.02 25.28
CA ALA A 246 9.06 14.31 24.13
C ALA A 246 9.80 15.14 23.08
N ALA A 247 10.50 16.20 23.50
CA ALA A 247 11.29 17.04 22.60
C ALA A 247 12.43 16.26 21.90
N ARG A 248 13.15 15.40 22.66
CA ARG A 248 14.20 14.55 22.09
C ARG A 248 13.63 13.58 21.05
N VAL A 249 12.54 12.87 21.37
CA VAL A 249 11.89 11.91 20.45
C VAL A 249 11.42 12.63 19.19
N THR A 250 10.67 13.73 19.34
CA THR A 250 10.18 14.52 18.21
C THR A 250 11.34 15.07 17.37
N GLY A 251 12.36 15.63 17.99
CA GLY A 251 13.53 16.16 17.28
C GLY A 251 14.26 15.10 16.45
N LEU A 252 14.43 13.89 16.98
CA LEU A 252 15.07 12.79 16.25
C LEU A 252 14.18 12.25 15.13
N LEU A 253 12.85 12.16 15.32
CA LEU A 253 11.92 11.80 14.25
C LEU A 253 11.94 12.83 13.13
N VAL A 254 11.89 14.11 13.45
CA VAL A 254 11.98 15.22 12.48
C VAL A 254 13.32 15.21 11.76
N ALA A 255 14.42 14.98 12.46
CA ALA A 255 15.75 14.86 11.85
C ALA A 255 15.82 13.69 10.87
N GLY A 256 15.29 12.52 11.25
CA GLY A 256 15.19 11.35 10.36
C GLY A 256 14.31 11.62 9.13
N PHE A 257 13.17 12.27 9.32
CA PHE A 257 12.30 12.71 8.21
C PHE A 257 13.02 13.70 7.29
N GLY A 258 13.75 14.64 7.87
CA GLY A 258 14.56 15.63 7.13
C GLY A 258 15.63 14.98 6.26
N LEU A 259 16.25 13.88 6.73
CA LEU A 259 17.19 13.10 5.90
C LEU A 259 16.51 12.51 4.65
N ALA A 260 15.26 12.06 4.76
CA ALA A 260 14.49 11.63 3.60
C ALA A 260 14.05 12.79 2.70
N ALA A 261 13.79 13.97 3.27
CA ALA A 261 13.39 15.15 2.53
C ALA A 261 14.56 15.75 1.72
N LEU A 262 15.79 15.62 2.23
CA LEU A 262 16.95 16.30 1.70
C LEU A 262 17.18 16.10 0.19
N PRO A 263 17.14 14.86 -0.38
CA PRO A 263 17.33 14.67 -1.82
C PRO A 263 16.24 15.35 -2.66
N VAL A 264 14.98 15.30 -2.22
CA VAL A 264 13.85 15.90 -2.95
C VAL A 264 13.94 17.42 -2.93
N VAL A 265 14.23 18.01 -1.77
CA VAL A 265 14.38 19.45 -1.62
C VAL A 265 15.61 19.95 -2.39
N ALA A 266 16.73 19.24 -2.31
CA ALA A 266 17.94 19.56 -3.05
C ALA A 266 17.71 19.52 -4.56
N TYR A 267 17.03 18.50 -5.06
CA TYR A 267 16.64 18.40 -6.47
C TYR A 267 15.74 19.56 -6.90
N GLY A 268 14.72 19.90 -6.09
CA GLY A 268 13.80 21.00 -6.36
C GLY A 268 14.48 22.36 -6.37
N LEU A 269 15.44 22.61 -5.45
CA LEU A 269 16.23 23.82 -5.39
C LEU A 269 17.19 23.93 -6.60
N TRP A 270 17.89 22.83 -6.92
CA TRP A 270 18.84 22.79 -8.03
C TRP A 270 18.19 23.09 -9.38
N ASN A 271 17.01 22.53 -9.59
CA ASN A 271 16.27 22.66 -10.84
C ASN A 271 15.25 23.80 -10.89
N GLY A 272 15.12 24.60 -9.82
CA GLY A 272 14.10 25.66 -9.72
C GLY A 272 12.66 25.13 -9.67
N SER A 273 12.46 23.84 -9.34
CA SER A 273 11.14 23.20 -9.36
C SER A 273 10.45 23.11 -8.00
N LEU A 274 11.08 23.57 -6.90
CA LEU A 274 10.55 23.42 -5.55
C LEU A 274 9.17 24.06 -5.36
N GLY A 275 8.93 25.24 -5.93
CA GLY A 275 7.64 25.93 -5.85
C GLY A 275 6.54 25.18 -6.60
N PHE A 276 6.84 24.61 -7.76
CA PHE A 276 5.93 23.77 -8.52
C PHE A 276 5.63 22.47 -7.76
N TRP A 277 6.65 21.83 -7.19
CA TRP A 277 6.53 20.64 -6.37
C TRP A 277 5.59 20.89 -5.17
N LEU A 278 5.76 22.00 -4.41
CA LEU A 278 4.87 22.34 -3.31
C LEU A 278 3.42 22.53 -3.79
N ARG A 279 3.22 23.19 -4.92
CA ARG A 279 1.89 23.35 -5.51
C ARG A 279 1.26 22.02 -5.85
N ASP A 280 2.00 21.15 -6.53
CA ASP A 280 1.46 19.87 -7.04
C ASP A 280 1.11 18.91 -5.91
N ILE A 281 1.98 18.76 -4.90
CA ILE A 281 1.75 17.81 -3.81
C ILE A 281 0.74 18.28 -2.76
N PHE A 282 0.50 19.59 -2.63
CA PHE A 282 -0.45 20.14 -1.66
C PHE A 282 -1.70 20.71 -2.31
N VAL A 283 -1.57 21.55 -3.34
CA VAL A 283 -2.74 22.23 -3.94
C VAL A 283 -3.40 21.35 -4.99
N SER A 284 -2.64 20.88 -5.99
CA SER A 284 -3.19 20.07 -7.10
C SER A 284 -3.71 18.72 -6.62
N ALA A 285 -3.01 18.07 -5.68
CA ALA A 285 -3.46 16.82 -5.10
C ALA A 285 -4.79 16.94 -4.33
N PHE A 286 -5.01 18.06 -3.62
CA PHE A 286 -6.30 18.32 -2.96
C PHE A 286 -7.41 18.63 -3.98
N ALA A 287 -7.12 19.34 -5.06
CA ALA A 287 -8.10 19.65 -6.11
C ALA A 287 -8.61 18.36 -6.80
N ILE A 288 -7.71 17.44 -7.13
CA ILE A 288 -8.07 16.17 -7.77
C ILE A 288 -8.87 15.26 -6.83
N ASN A 289 -8.59 15.28 -5.54
CA ASN A 289 -9.30 14.45 -4.55
C ASN A 289 -10.81 14.79 -4.46
N ASN A 290 -11.25 15.91 -5.00
CA ASN A 290 -12.64 16.33 -5.05
C ASN A 290 -13.38 15.89 -6.33
N GLN A 291 -12.77 15.07 -7.19
CA GLN A 291 -13.43 14.56 -8.39
C GLN A 291 -14.52 13.55 -8.03
N ALA A 292 -15.72 13.76 -8.60
CA ALA A 292 -16.96 13.10 -8.18
C ALA A 292 -17.04 11.61 -8.51
N PHE A 293 -16.33 11.10 -9.52
CA PHE A 293 -16.58 9.76 -10.07
C PHE A 293 -16.25 8.59 -9.13
N ILE A 294 -15.46 8.82 -8.08
CA ILE A 294 -15.12 7.80 -7.08
C ILE A 294 -15.53 8.26 -5.66
N ALA A 295 -15.94 9.53 -5.49
CA ALA A 295 -16.21 10.12 -4.18
C ALA A 295 -17.38 9.45 -3.45
N ASP A 296 -18.37 8.93 -4.19
CA ASP A 296 -19.60 8.35 -3.63
C ASP A 296 -19.48 6.86 -3.29
N ALA A 297 -18.40 6.18 -3.70
CA ALA A 297 -18.20 4.77 -3.42
C ALA A 297 -17.98 4.53 -1.91
N GLN A 298 -18.70 3.58 -1.32
CA GLN A 298 -18.61 3.25 0.09
C GLN A 298 -18.44 1.74 0.32
N PHE A 299 -17.63 1.38 1.32
CA PHE A 299 -17.49 -0.03 1.73
C PHE A 299 -18.80 -0.60 2.27
N LEU A 300 -19.71 0.23 2.75
CA LEU A 300 -21.05 -0.22 3.15
C LEU A 300 -21.80 -0.83 1.96
N ASP A 301 -21.79 -0.16 0.80
CA ASP A 301 -22.46 -0.64 -0.41
C ASP A 301 -21.83 -1.94 -0.91
N GLN A 302 -20.51 -2.07 -0.76
CA GLN A 302 -19.80 -3.30 -1.10
C GLN A 302 -20.16 -4.45 -0.15
N ILE A 303 -20.33 -4.20 1.14
CA ILE A 303 -20.82 -5.20 2.09
C ILE A 303 -22.25 -5.62 1.72
N LEU A 304 -23.15 -4.68 1.46
CA LEU A 304 -24.54 -4.97 1.10
C LEU A 304 -24.61 -5.77 -0.21
N SER A 305 -23.88 -5.37 -1.22
CA SER A 305 -23.78 -6.12 -2.48
C SER A 305 -23.18 -7.50 -2.28
N SER A 306 -22.15 -7.63 -1.45
CA SER A 306 -21.53 -8.92 -1.13
C SER A 306 -22.48 -9.85 -0.38
N VAL A 307 -23.30 -9.32 0.52
CA VAL A 307 -24.37 -10.07 1.20
C VAL A 307 -25.41 -10.53 0.18
N ALA A 308 -25.84 -9.65 -0.72
CA ALA A 308 -26.81 -10.02 -1.76
C ALA A 308 -26.25 -11.15 -2.68
N ILE A 309 -24.98 -11.05 -3.09
CA ILE A 309 -24.29 -12.08 -3.86
C ILE A 309 -24.19 -13.40 -3.06
N ALA A 310 -23.81 -13.34 -1.79
CA ALA A 310 -23.71 -14.52 -0.93
C ALA A 310 -25.03 -15.26 -0.76
N LEU A 311 -26.14 -14.52 -0.73
CA LEU A 311 -27.50 -15.06 -0.53
C LEU A 311 -28.22 -15.36 -1.85
N SER A 312 -27.71 -14.93 -2.99
CA SER A 312 -28.39 -15.06 -4.29
C SER A 312 -28.63 -16.51 -4.75
N GLY A 313 -27.82 -17.45 -4.25
CA GLY A 313 -27.88 -18.86 -4.65
C GLY A 313 -27.51 -19.14 -6.11
N HIS A 314 -27.00 -18.15 -6.88
CA HIS A 314 -26.66 -18.31 -8.29
C HIS A 314 -25.59 -19.38 -8.52
N SER A 315 -24.60 -19.43 -7.66
CA SER A 315 -23.57 -20.48 -7.65
C SER A 315 -22.83 -20.51 -6.30
N LEU A 316 -22.23 -21.67 -5.98
CA LEU A 316 -21.36 -21.78 -4.80
C LEU A 316 -20.16 -20.81 -4.89
N ALA A 317 -19.61 -20.62 -6.08
CA ALA A 317 -18.51 -19.69 -6.31
C ALA A 317 -18.91 -18.23 -6.03
N ALA A 318 -20.07 -17.80 -6.50
CA ALA A 318 -20.59 -16.45 -6.20
C ALA A 318 -20.83 -16.25 -4.70
N SER A 319 -21.49 -17.22 -4.04
CA SER A 319 -21.73 -17.14 -2.60
C SER A 319 -20.43 -17.07 -1.79
N ALA A 320 -19.44 -17.90 -2.13
CA ALA A 320 -18.13 -17.87 -1.49
C ALA A 320 -17.38 -16.55 -1.75
N SER A 321 -17.50 -15.97 -2.94
CA SER A 321 -16.94 -14.65 -3.27
C SER A 321 -17.56 -13.55 -2.41
N GLY A 322 -18.88 -13.51 -2.27
CA GLY A 322 -19.56 -12.57 -1.37
C GLY A 322 -19.08 -12.69 0.07
N ILE A 323 -18.98 -13.92 0.60
CA ILE A 323 -18.45 -14.16 1.96
C ILE A 323 -17.00 -13.69 2.09
N ALA A 324 -16.14 -13.99 1.11
CA ALA A 324 -14.74 -13.60 1.13
C ALA A 324 -14.60 -12.07 1.21
N TRP A 325 -15.35 -11.31 0.40
CA TRP A 325 -15.34 -9.85 0.46
C TRP A 325 -15.81 -9.30 1.80
N ILE A 326 -16.87 -9.84 2.38
CA ILE A 326 -17.34 -9.46 3.71
C ILE A 326 -16.22 -9.65 4.74
N LEU A 327 -15.55 -10.80 4.73
CA LEU A 327 -14.48 -11.11 5.66
C LEU A 327 -13.27 -10.18 5.48
N LEU A 328 -12.87 -9.88 4.24
CA LEU A 328 -11.78 -8.96 3.94
C LEU A 328 -12.11 -7.53 4.42
N ILE A 329 -13.30 -7.02 4.11
CA ILE A 329 -13.71 -5.69 4.54
C ILE A 329 -13.80 -5.61 6.08
N LEU A 330 -14.39 -6.62 6.73
CA LEU A 330 -14.53 -6.65 8.19
C LEU A 330 -13.21 -6.93 8.93
N SER A 331 -12.17 -7.40 8.25
CA SER A 331 -10.84 -7.60 8.87
C SER A 331 -10.25 -6.31 9.45
N VAL A 332 -10.53 -5.17 8.82
CA VAL A 332 -10.05 -3.85 9.27
C VAL A 332 -10.65 -3.44 10.61
N PRO A 333 -11.99 -3.33 10.78
CA PRO A 333 -12.57 -2.98 12.08
C PRO A 333 -12.31 -4.07 13.13
N ALA A 334 -12.21 -5.35 12.74
CA ALA A 334 -11.85 -6.44 13.66
C ALA A 334 -10.44 -6.23 14.24
N LEU A 335 -9.45 -5.90 13.41
CA LEU A 335 -8.11 -5.55 13.89
C LEU A 335 -8.15 -4.34 14.81
N GLY A 336 -8.86 -3.28 14.41
CA GLY A 336 -9.03 -2.07 15.20
C GLY A 336 -9.61 -2.34 16.58
N ALA A 337 -10.73 -3.07 16.64
CA ALA A 337 -11.39 -3.44 17.88
C ALA A 337 -10.48 -4.30 18.79
N LEU A 338 -9.85 -5.34 18.25
CA LEU A 338 -8.94 -6.21 19.01
C LEU A 338 -7.77 -5.42 19.59
N THR A 339 -7.15 -4.54 18.80
CA THR A 339 -6.00 -3.75 19.22
C THR A 339 -6.39 -2.75 20.31
N THR A 340 -7.50 -2.04 20.13
CA THR A 340 -8.05 -1.08 21.09
C THR A 340 -8.44 -1.76 22.40
N LEU A 341 -9.13 -2.89 22.35
CA LEU A 341 -9.51 -3.66 23.52
C LEU A 341 -8.30 -4.19 24.30
N ARG A 342 -7.25 -4.68 23.61
CA ARG A 342 -6.01 -5.07 24.27
C ARG A 342 -5.39 -3.90 25.01
N LEU A 343 -5.24 -2.76 24.33
CA LEU A 343 -4.69 -1.57 24.96
C LEU A 343 -5.56 -1.13 26.14
N ALA A 344 -6.89 -1.09 25.99
CA ALA A 344 -7.81 -0.72 27.05
C ALA A 344 -7.71 -1.64 28.28
N ARG A 345 -7.43 -2.93 28.06
CA ARG A 345 -7.27 -3.94 29.12
C ARG A 345 -5.83 -4.06 29.66
N LEU A 346 -4.94 -3.15 29.31
CA LEU A 346 -3.52 -3.19 29.71
C LEU A 346 -2.77 -4.45 29.23
N GLN A 347 -3.25 -5.08 28.18
CA GLN A 347 -2.58 -6.21 27.55
C GLN A 347 -1.51 -5.71 26.56
N PRO A 348 -0.42 -6.46 26.34
CA PRO A 348 0.58 -6.10 25.35
C PRO A 348 -0.03 -5.95 23.96
N VAL A 349 0.29 -4.83 23.30
CA VAL A 349 -0.10 -4.54 21.91
C VAL A 349 1.16 -4.64 21.05
N PRO A 350 1.22 -5.60 20.12
CA PRO A 350 2.35 -5.70 19.20
C PRO A 350 2.44 -4.47 18.30
N PRO A 351 3.64 -3.92 18.03
CA PRO A 351 3.81 -2.76 17.15
C PRO A 351 3.17 -2.93 15.77
N VAL A 352 3.22 -4.13 15.19
CA VAL A 352 2.57 -4.42 13.91
C VAL A 352 1.07 -4.14 13.93
N ALA A 353 0.38 -4.43 15.03
CA ALA A 353 -1.05 -4.18 15.14
C ALA A 353 -1.35 -2.67 15.19
N THR A 354 -0.58 -1.90 15.95
CA THR A 354 -0.72 -0.45 16.01
C THR A 354 -0.46 0.18 14.63
N VAL A 355 0.66 -0.16 13.99
CA VAL A 355 1.02 0.37 12.66
C VAL A 355 -0.06 0.02 11.63
N ALA A 356 -0.54 -1.23 11.61
CA ALA A 356 -1.55 -1.69 10.65
C ALA A 356 -2.91 -0.99 10.83
N VAL A 357 -3.33 -0.68 12.07
CA VAL A 357 -4.56 0.07 12.34
C VAL A 357 -4.50 1.48 11.74
N PHE A 358 -3.38 2.18 11.88
CA PHE A 358 -3.22 3.50 11.25
C PHE A 358 -3.06 3.40 9.74
N TRP A 359 -2.35 2.38 9.25
CA TRP A 359 -2.20 2.12 7.81
C TRP A 359 -3.56 1.89 7.12
N ALA A 360 -4.48 1.21 7.79
CA ALA A 360 -5.81 0.89 7.25
C ALA A 360 -6.67 2.14 6.96
N VAL A 361 -6.39 3.29 7.59
CA VAL A 361 -7.04 4.57 7.28
C VAL A 361 -6.84 4.97 5.81
N GLY A 362 -5.74 4.52 5.20
CA GLY A 362 -5.45 4.76 3.79
C GLY A 362 -6.53 4.24 2.82
N ALA A 363 -7.30 3.23 3.22
CA ALA A 363 -8.41 2.72 2.42
C ALA A 363 -9.59 3.70 2.32
N LEU A 364 -9.68 4.69 3.21
CA LEU A 364 -10.72 5.73 3.15
C LEU A 364 -10.44 6.80 2.09
N HIS A 365 -9.27 6.77 1.45
CA HIS A 365 -8.98 7.71 0.37
C HIS A 365 -10.00 7.58 -0.77
N TYR A 366 -10.20 6.36 -1.25
CA TYR A 366 -11.35 5.94 -2.05
C TYR A 366 -11.85 4.60 -1.51
N GLN A 367 -13.14 4.50 -1.20
CA GLN A 367 -13.71 3.30 -0.60
C GLN A 367 -14.07 2.26 -1.66
N ILE A 368 -13.09 1.85 -2.46
CA ILE A 368 -13.21 0.84 -3.51
C ILE A 368 -12.29 -0.36 -3.23
N PRO A 369 -12.55 -1.54 -3.83
CA PRO A 369 -11.79 -2.77 -3.57
C PRO A 369 -10.28 -2.63 -3.64
N ILE A 370 -9.75 -1.90 -4.62
CA ILE A 370 -8.31 -1.70 -4.81
C ILE A 370 -7.66 -1.04 -3.59
N TYR A 371 -8.32 -0.04 -2.99
CA TYR A 371 -7.79 0.63 -1.80
C TYR A 371 -7.85 -0.23 -0.55
N LEU A 372 -8.81 -1.17 -0.47
CA LEU A 372 -8.79 -2.20 0.56
C LEU A 372 -7.56 -3.12 0.38
N LEU A 373 -7.27 -3.55 -0.86
CA LEU A 373 -6.12 -4.41 -1.14
C LEU A 373 -4.78 -3.77 -0.75
N PHE A 374 -4.61 -2.46 -0.94
CA PHE A 374 -3.39 -1.75 -0.52
C PHE A 374 -3.16 -1.76 1.00
N VAL A 375 -4.19 -1.96 1.81
CA VAL A 375 -4.06 -1.96 3.27
C VAL A 375 -4.14 -3.36 3.88
N LEU A 376 -4.64 -4.35 3.16
CA LEU A 376 -4.81 -5.72 3.67
C LEU A 376 -3.54 -6.41 4.14
N PRO A 377 -2.38 -6.35 3.45
CA PRO A 377 -1.20 -7.11 3.87
C PRO A 377 -0.78 -6.86 5.32
N PRO A 378 -0.57 -5.63 5.80
CA PRO A 378 -0.24 -5.40 7.21
C PRO A 378 -1.41 -5.70 8.16
N VAL A 379 -2.69 -5.53 7.73
CA VAL A 379 -3.87 -5.88 8.53
C VAL A 379 -3.92 -7.38 8.79
N LEU A 380 -3.77 -8.20 7.76
CA LEU A 380 -3.76 -9.66 7.87
C LEU A 380 -2.57 -10.14 8.69
N LEU A 381 -1.38 -9.57 8.44
CA LEU A 381 -0.19 -9.88 9.23
C LEU A 381 -0.40 -9.59 10.72
N ALA A 382 -0.99 -8.44 11.05
CA ALA A 382 -1.28 -8.05 12.42
C ALA A 382 -2.30 -8.99 13.09
N LEU A 383 -3.35 -9.40 12.38
CA LEU A 383 -4.32 -10.37 12.86
C LEU A 383 -3.67 -11.74 13.15
N LEU A 384 -2.77 -12.19 12.27
CA LEU A 384 -2.02 -13.43 12.45
C LEU A 384 -1.08 -13.35 13.67
N VAL A 385 -0.41 -12.21 13.88
CA VAL A 385 0.44 -11.98 15.06
C VAL A 385 -0.38 -11.89 16.35
N LEU A 386 -1.55 -11.27 16.33
CA LEU A 386 -2.40 -11.14 17.50
C LEU A 386 -3.03 -12.46 17.95
N LYS A 387 -3.35 -13.33 17.01
CA LYS A 387 -3.99 -14.63 17.26
C LYS A 387 -3.49 -15.71 16.30
N PRO A 388 -2.26 -16.22 16.47
CA PRO A 388 -1.66 -17.22 15.58
C PRO A 388 -2.27 -18.62 15.81
N ARG A 389 -3.60 -18.74 15.84
CA ARG A 389 -4.29 -20.02 16.02
C ARG A 389 -4.57 -20.69 14.68
N LEU A 390 -4.56 -22.02 14.64
CA LEU A 390 -4.85 -22.82 13.45
C LEU A 390 -6.11 -22.36 12.68
N PRO A 391 -7.26 -22.04 13.31
CA PRO A 391 -8.43 -21.55 12.57
C PRO A 391 -8.19 -20.23 11.83
N MET A 392 -7.42 -19.29 12.42
CA MET A 392 -7.11 -18.01 11.79
C MET A 392 -6.15 -18.18 10.61
N LEU A 393 -5.14 -19.05 10.74
CA LEU A 393 -4.24 -19.41 9.65
C LEU A 393 -4.99 -20.12 8.54
N GLY A 394 -5.89 -21.06 8.87
CA GLY A 394 -6.74 -21.76 7.91
C GLY A 394 -7.65 -20.81 7.15
N LEU A 395 -8.29 -19.84 7.83
CA LEU A 395 -9.11 -18.82 7.20
C LEU A 395 -8.27 -17.93 6.28
N GLY A 396 -7.11 -17.45 6.76
CA GLY A 396 -6.21 -16.63 5.95
C GLY A 396 -5.71 -17.37 4.71
N ALA A 397 -5.35 -18.65 4.85
CA ALA A 397 -4.94 -19.49 3.73
C ALA A 397 -6.10 -19.75 2.75
N ALA A 398 -7.31 -20.03 3.26
CA ALA A 398 -8.50 -20.20 2.41
C ALA A 398 -8.83 -18.94 1.62
N LEU A 399 -8.77 -17.77 2.25
CA LEU A 399 -8.95 -16.48 1.58
C LEU A 399 -7.85 -16.23 0.53
N ALA A 400 -6.58 -16.53 0.85
CA ALA A 400 -5.48 -16.38 -0.08
C ALA A 400 -5.63 -17.30 -1.31
N VAL A 401 -5.96 -18.57 -1.11
CA VAL A 401 -6.23 -19.52 -2.20
C VAL A 401 -7.43 -19.06 -3.01
N TRP A 402 -8.52 -18.66 -2.35
CA TRP A 402 -9.70 -18.13 -3.02
C TRP A 402 -9.34 -16.94 -3.91
N THR A 403 -8.62 -15.97 -3.38
CA THR A 403 -8.24 -14.74 -4.09
C THR A 403 -7.30 -15.01 -5.27
N LEU A 404 -6.39 -15.99 -5.16
CA LEU A 404 -5.48 -16.34 -6.25
C LEU A 404 -6.14 -17.21 -7.33
N VAL A 405 -7.06 -18.10 -6.95
CA VAL A 405 -7.63 -19.12 -7.87
C VAL A 405 -8.97 -18.67 -8.44
N PHE A 406 -9.81 -18.10 -7.61
CA PHE A 406 -11.15 -17.66 -8.00
C PHE A 406 -11.22 -16.14 -7.95
N GLN A 407 -11.89 -15.57 -8.93
CA GLN A 407 -12.08 -14.14 -8.96
C GLN A 407 -12.91 -13.68 -7.75
N VAL A 408 -12.31 -12.94 -6.85
CA VAL A 408 -12.99 -12.30 -5.72
C VAL A 408 -13.60 -10.97 -6.15
N GLY A 409 -13.58 -10.68 -7.45
CA GLY A 409 -14.08 -9.43 -8.01
C GLY A 409 -15.54 -9.23 -7.70
N GLN A 410 -15.86 -8.21 -6.96
CA GLN A 410 -17.02 -7.39 -7.28
C GLN A 410 -16.79 -6.86 -8.68
N PRO A 411 -17.80 -6.70 -9.49
CA PRO A 411 -17.66 -6.18 -10.82
C PRO A 411 -17.27 -4.68 -10.81
N LEU A 412 -16.01 -4.39 -10.60
CA LEU A 412 -15.35 -3.55 -11.56
C LEU A 412 -15.44 -4.38 -12.83
N GLU A 413 -16.05 -3.93 -13.89
CA GLU A 413 -16.54 -4.68 -15.04
C GLU A 413 -15.56 -5.68 -15.69
N ARG A 414 -14.31 -5.75 -15.22
CA ARG A 414 -13.25 -6.67 -15.67
C ARG A 414 -12.66 -7.54 -14.56
N GLY A 415 -13.28 -7.59 -13.37
CA GLY A 415 -12.78 -8.34 -12.23
C GLY A 415 -11.46 -7.79 -11.67
N LEU A 416 -11.07 -8.29 -10.49
CA LEU A 416 -9.70 -8.09 -10.02
C LEU A 416 -8.80 -8.94 -10.91
N THR A 417 -7.96 -8.26 -11.64
CA THR A 417 -6.94 -8.85 -12.48
C THR A 417 -6.01 -9.68 -11.61
N GLY A 418 -5.48 -10.77 -12.13
CA GLY A 418 -4.48 -11.57 -11.44
C GLY A 418 -4.96 -12.89 -10.85
N THR A 419 -6.23 -13.28 -10.98
CA THR A 419 -6.68 -14.61 -10.54
C THR A 419 -6.42 -15.67 -11.60
N LEU A 420 -6.12 -16.91 -11.19
CA LEU A 420 -5.97 -18.03 -12.12
C LEU A 420 -7.24 -18.34 -12.89
N ALA A 421 -8.42 -18.11 -12.30
CA ALA A 421 -9.70 -18.28 -12.99
C ALA A 421 -9.84 -17.26 -14.14
N GLY A 422 -9.52 -15.99 -13.91
CA GLY A 422 -9.53 -14.95 -14.95
C GLY A 422 -8.55 -15.28 -16.08
N ILE A 423 -7.33 -15.69 -15.76
CA ILE A 423 -6.33 -16.11 -16.76
C ILE A 423 -6.83 -17.32 -17.59
N ARG A 424 -7.61 -18.21 -17.01
CA ARG A 424 -8.13 -19.40 -17.70
C ARG A 424 -9.36 -19.13 -18.56
N THR A 425 -10.24 -18.21 -18.13
CA THR A 425 -11.47 -17.89 -18.86
C THR A 425 -11.22 -16.91 -20.00
N GLU A 426 -10.32 -15.99 -19.80
CA GLU A 426 -9.88 -15.02 -20.80
C GLU A 426 -8.35 -15.07 -20.87
N PRO A 427 -7.78 -16.04 -21.60
CA PRO A 427 -6.34 -16.25 -21.62
C PRO A 427 -5.65 -15.03 -22.22
N ASN A 428 -4.78 -14.42 -21.43
CA ASN A 428 -3.95 -13.35 -21.90
C ASN A 428 -2.83 -13.88 -22.81
N SER A 429 -2.56 -13.19 -23.88
CA SER A 429 -1.42 -13.44 -24.78
C SER A 429 -0.33 -12.37 -24.58
N PRO A 430 0.93 -12.67 -24.90
CA PRO A 430 1.95 -11.65 -24.95
C PRO A 430 1.51 -10.50 -25.84
N ALA A 431 1.58 -9.27 -25.34
CA ALA A 431 1.25 -8.10 -26.13
C ALA A 431 2.25 -7.93 -27.27
N ASN A 432 1.74 -7.67 -28.45
CA ASN A 432 2.54 -7.31 -29.62
C ASN A 432 2.43 -5.80 -29.87
N LEU A 433 2.73 -5.04 -28.80
CA LEU A 433 2.66 -3.58 -28.78
C LEU A 433 4.04 -3.01 -28.40
N PRO A 434 4.41 -1.83 -28.91
CA PRO A 434 5.69 -1.20 -28.56
C PRO A 434 5.81 -0.99 -27.06
N ARG A 435 6.93 -1.41 -26.44
CA ARG A 435 7.26 -1.20 -25.01
C ARG A 435 6.28 -1.84 -24.02
N VAL A 436 5.55 -2.89 -24.45
CA VAL A 436 4.57 -3.59 -23.63
C VAL A 436 4.86 -5.08 -23.62
N SER A 437 5.75 -5.54 -22.76
CA SER A 437 6.08 -6.97 -22.57
C SER A 437 5.15 -7.63 -21.54
N LEU A 438 3.88 -7.22 -21.49
CA LEU A 438 2.85 -7.78 -20.63
C LEU A 438 2.00 -8.79 -21.39
N ARG A 439 1.23 -9.58 -20.66
CA ARG A 439 0.15 -10.41 -21.21
C ARG A 439 -1.16 -9.67 -21.03
N ILE A 440 -1.82 -9.36 -22.15
CA ILE A 440 -3.06 -8.58 -22.19
C ILE A 440 -4.17 -9.36 -22.87
N GLN A 441 -5.40 -8.92 -22.71
CA GLN A 441 -6.57 -9.51 -23.38
C GLN A 441 -6.52 -9.27 -24.88
N ALA A 442 -7.11 -10.19 -25.66
CA ALA A 442 -7.12 -10.09 -27.12
C ALA A 442 -7.81 -8.82 -27.62
N ASP A 443 -8.90 -8.42 -26.99
CA ASP A 443 -9.64 -7.20 -27.38
C ASP A 443 -8.80 -5.94 -27.14
N ASP A 444 -8.07 -5.86 -26.03
CA ASP A 444 -7.13 -4.77 -25.78
C ASP A 444 -6.01 -4.74 -26.84
N GLN A 445 -5.47 -5.92 -27.21
CA GLN A 445 -4.46 -6.03 -28.25
C GLN A 445 -4.96 -5.45 -29.59
N VAL A 446 -6.17 -5.84 -30.02
CA VAL A 446 -6.77 -5.35 -31.28
C VAL A 446 -6.97 -3.85 -31.20
N MET A 447 -7.62 -3.35 -30.15
CA MET A 447 -7.92 -1.93 -29.95
C MET A 447 -6.65 -1.06 -30.01
N TYR A 448 -5.62 -1.43 -29.27
CA TYR A 448 -4.37 -0.62 -29.23
C TYR A 448 -3.56 -0.76 -30.52
N THR A 449 -3.61 -1.88 -31.22
CA THR A 449 -2.98 -2.02 -32.54
C THR A 449 -3.64 -1.07 -33.54
N GLU A 450 -4.98 -1.00 -33.56
CA GLU A 450 -5.72 -0.07 -34.43
C GLU A 450 -5.45 1.40 -34.09
N LEU A 451 -5.41 1.75 -32.78
CA LEU A 451 -5.12 3.10 -32.33
C LEU A 451 -3.70 3.53 -32.73
N LEU A 452 -2.70 2.69 -32.56
CA LEU A 452 -1.32 2.99 -32.96
C LEU A 452 -1.20 3.14 -34.47
N ALA A 453 -1.82 2.28 -35.26
CA ALA A 453 -1.84 2.39 -36.72
C ALA A 453 -2.53 3.69 -37.18
N ALA A 454 -3.60 4.13 -36.50
CA ALA A 454 -4.26 5.40 -36.80
C ALA A 454 -3.38 6.61 -36.47
N ILE A 455 -2.61 6.56 -35.38
CA ILE A 455 -1.65 7.60 -34.99
C ILE A 455 -0.54 7.66 -36.04
N GLU A 456 0.10 6.54 -36.39
CA GLU A 456 1.16 6.44 -37.38
C GLU A 456 0.72 6.93 -38.77
N GLY A 457 -0.52 6.67 -39.15
CA GLY A 457 -1.10 7.12 -40.41
C GLY A 457 -1.55 8.57 -40.45
N GLY A 458 -1.78 9.20 -39.28
CA GLY A 458 -2.38 10.52 -39.14
C GLY A 458 -1.43 11.63 -38.65
N ALA A 459 -0.28 11.28 -38.04
CA ALA A 459 0.66 12.25 -37.46
C ALA A 459 2.07 12.05 -38.05
N ALA A 460 2.82 13.14 -38.16
CA ALA A 460 4.24 13.07 -38.51
C ALA A 460 5.06 12.52 -37.30
N PRO A 461 6.20 11.86 -37.52
CA PRO A 461 6.98 11.26 -36.45
C PRO A 461 7.47 12.22 -35.35
N ASP A 462 7.58 13.50 -35.67
CA ASP A 462 8.02 14.58 -34.77
C ASP A 462 6.85 15.46 -34.29
N GLU A 463 5.61 15.11 -34.63
CA GLU A 463 4.42 15.86 -34.23
C GLU A 463 4.00 15.48 -32.81
N PRO A 464 3.78 16.47 -31.91
CA PRO A 464 3.39 16.16 -30.53
C PRO A 464 2.00 15.54 -30.48
N LEU A 465 1.89 14.38 -29.82
CA LEU A 465 0.62 13.68 -29.61
C LEU A 465 -0.10 14.22 -28.37
N MET A 466 -1.33 14.69 -28.56
CA MET A 466 -2.25 15.02 -27.45
C MET A 466 -3.34 13.95 -27.35
N THR A 467 -3.42 13.28 -26.23
CA THR A 467 -4.44 12.26 -25.98
C THR A 467 -5.53 12.79 -25.03
N LEU A 468 -6.79 12.68 -25.42
CA LEU A 468 -7.96 13.10 -24.66
C LEU A 468 -8.97 11.94 -24.55
N PRO A 469 -9.59 11.72 -23.39
CA PRO A 469 -9.51 12.51 -22.17
C PRO A 469 -8.21 12.35 -21.39
N MET A 470 -7.60 11.17 -21.35
CA MET A 470 -6.30 10.89 -20.73
C MET A 470 -5.86 9.46 -21.09
N ASN A 471 -4.98 9.34 -22.07
CA ASN A 471 -4.42 8.06 -22.50
C ASN A 471 -2.88 8.18 -22.61
N PRO A 472 -2.19 8.38 -21.49
CA PRO A 472 -0.73 8.60 -21.47
C PRO A 472 0.06 7.37 -21.92
N GLU A 473 -0.56 6.19 -21.91
CA GLU A 473 0.01 4.97 -22.46
C GLU A 473 0.28 5.07 -23.96
N LEU A 474 -0.56 5.77 -24.71
CA LEU A 474 -0.31 6.02 -26.14
C LEU A 474 0.93 6.90 -26.33
N ASN A 475 1.07 7.95 -25.54
CA ASN A 475 2.26 8.81 -25.56
C ASN A 475 3.53 8.02 -25.20
N PHE A 476 3.43 7.08 -24.26
CA PHE A 476 4.56 6.21 -23.89
C PHE A 476 4.91 5.23 -25.00
N MET A 477 3.93 4.62 -25.64
CA MET A 477 4.15 3.63 -26.69
C MET A 477 4.71 4.24 -27.99
N THR A 478 4.29 5.47 -28.33
CA THR A 478 4.74 6.18 -29.54
C THR A 478 6.10 6.85 -29.36
N GLY A 479 6.49 7.18 -28.13
CA GLY A 479 7.77 7.85 -27.82
C GLY A 479 7.65 9.31 -27.73
#